data_60aebbc7d07acea0f63f41aefcd15b02
#
_entry.id   60aebbc7d07acea0f63f41aefcd15b02
#
_cell.length_a   1.000
_cell.length_b   1.000
_cell.length_c   1.000
_cell.angle_alpha   90.00
_cell.angle_beta   90.00
_cell.angle_gamma   90.00
#
_symmetry.space_group_name_H-M   'P 1'
#
loop_
_entity.id
_entity.type
_entity.pdbx_description
1 polymer ?
#
loop_
_entity_poly.entity_id
_entity_poly.type
_entity_poly.pdbx_seq_one_letter_code
_entity_poly.pdbx_strand_id
1 'polypeptide(L)'
;MTASDRVVCACRDKLLIMQTSRCLLAILNLTILTVLSCYVARADEKRLMKAVVAHDYGAPDVLKFENVTQPEPKEDEALVRVIASSVNPADPLTLSGKYAKEWGTHLPLIPGYDIAGIVEKTGAKITRLKKGDAVYGYPTFGGGWAEFVNVKEWEVAAKPKSLTFAEAAAVPLCALTAWQSLVTTAHIQDRQTVLVHGGSGGVGSFAVQIAKARGARVIATASTANQDFLKQLGADVAIDYTKTKFEEVAKDVDAVLDPVGKETLARSYDVVKKGGIVVSLVARPDVAELEKRALHGASMWVHPNTGDLTEIARLIDAGKIKPIVTQVLPLSEAITAERQAETHHTRGKVVLRIADEPKRSNL
;
A
#
# COMPACT_ATOMS: atom_id res chain seq x y z
N MET A 1 -45.15 -71.11 -39.26
CA MET A 1 -44.00 -70.15 -39.35
C MET A 1 -42.77 -70.93 -39.79
N THR A 2 -42.29 -70.64 -40.97
CA THR A 2 -41.13 -71.30 -41.55
C THR A 2 -39.83 -70.76 -40.97
N ALA A 3 -38.73 -71.50 -41.05
CA ALA A 3 -37.42 -71.09 -40.57
C ALA A 3 -36.95 -69.72 -41.15
N SER A 4 -37.44 -69.37 -42.33
CA SER A 4 -37.19 -68.10 -43.01
C SER A 4 -37.80 -66.90 -42.28
N ASP A 5 -38.99 -67.03 -41.65
CA ASP A 5 -39.67 -65.95 -40.96
C ASP A 5 -38.95 -65.54 -39.62
N ARG A 6 -38.29 -66.50 -38.98
CA ARG A 6 -37.52 -66.24 -37.74
C ARG A 6 -36.20 -65.49 -38.01
N VAL A 7 -35.53 -65.73 -39.14
CA VAL A 7 -34.29 -65.08 -39.53
C VAL A 7 -34.53 -63.59 -39.89
N VAL A 8 -35.63 -63.30 -40.60
CA VAL A 8 -36.01 -61.94 -41.02
C VAL A 8 -36.42 -61.13 -39.79
N CYS A 9 -37.10 -61.69 -38.79
CA CYS A 9 -37.49 -61.01 -37.56
C CYS A 9 -36.24 -60.67 -36.69
N ALA A 10 -35.33 -61.62 -36.56
CA ALA A 10 -34.06 -61.36 -35.74
C ALA A 10 -33.12 -60.32 -36.38
N CYS A 11 -33.12 -60.24 -37.76
CA CYS A 11 -32.36 -59.19 -38.44
C CYS A 11 -32.98 -57.78 -38.23
N ARG A 12 -34.30 -57.70 -38.21
CA ARG A 12 -35.05 -56.46 -38.04
C ARG A 12 -34.88 -55.90 -36.64
N ASP A 13 -34.89 -56.76 -35.60
CA ASP A 13 -34.67 -56.36 -34.20
C ASP A 13 -33.24 -55.91 -33.94
N LYS A 14 -32.22 -56.56 -34.51
CA LYS A 14 -30.81 -56.10 -34.42
C LYS A 14 -30.61 -54.77 -35.13
N LEU A 15 -31.27 -54.53 -36.27
CA LEU A 15 -31.15 -53.23 -36.97
C LEU A 15 -31.79 -52.08 -36.16
N LEU A 16 -32.92 -52.34 -35.49
CA LEU A 16 -33.63 -51.40 -34.67
C LEU A 16 -32.83 -51.06 -33.43
N ILE A 17 -32.19 -52.04 -32.76
CA ILE A 17 -31.33 -51.86 -31.63
C ILE A 17 -30.05 -51.06 -31.99
N MET A 18 -29.46 -51.30 -33.15
CA MET A 18 -28.32 -50.54 -33.64
C MET A 18 -28.67 -49.08 -33.97
N GLN A 19 -29.86 -48.81 -34.51
CA GLN A 19 -30.33 -47.46 -34.80
C GLN A 19 -30.63 -46.68 -33.49
N THR A 20 -31.30 -47.30 -32.52
CA THR A 20 -31.58 -46.68 -31.23
C THR A 20 -30.30 -46.39 -30.45
N SER A 21 -29.30 -47.29 -30.43
CA SER A 21 -27.98 -47.05 -29.83
C SER A 21 -27.23 -45.88 -30.48
N ARG A 22 -27.29 -45.75 -31.82
CA ARG A 22 -26.66 -44.63 -32.52
C ARG A 22 -27.33 -43.28 -32.22
N CYS A 23 -28.67 -43.25 -32.12
CA CYS A 23 -29.41 -42.07 -31.72
C CYS A 23 -29.11 -41.66 -30.27
N LEU A 24 -29.03 -42.61 -29.33
CA LEU A 24 -28.65 -42.34 -27.93
C LEU A 24 -27.22 -41.80 -27.78
N LEU A 25 -26.26 -42.37 -28.54
CA LEU A 25 -24.89 -41.85 -28.57
C LEU A 25 -24.79 -40.42 -29.15
N ALA A 26 -25.57 -40.14 -30.21
CA ALA A 26 -25.61 -38.81 -30.82
C ALA A 26 -26.22 -37.76 -29.87
N ILE A 27 -27.28 -38.10 -29.14
CA ILE A 27 -27.91 -37.23 -28.14
C ILE A 27 -26.95 -37.01 -26.96
N LEU A 28 -26.27 -38.05 -26.51
CA LEU A 28 -25.28 -37.93 -25.40
C LEU A 28 -24.09 -37.04 -25.79
N ASN A 29 -23.57 -37.19 -27.02
CA ASN A 29 -22.51 -36.32 -27.52
C ASN A 29 -22.98 -34.87 -27.71
N LEU A 30 -24.21 -34.64 -28.16
CA LEU A 30 -24.75 -33.29 -28.30
C LEU A 30 -24.94 -32.60 -26.92
N THR A 31 -25.42 -33.36 -25.91
CA THR A 31 -25.54 -32.85 -24.54
C THR A 31 -24.19 -32.58 -23.90
N ILE A 32 -23.18 -33.42 -24.12
CA ILE A 32 -21.81 -33.18 -23.65
C ILE A 32 -21.23 -31.94 -24.32
N LEU A 33 -21.39 -31.76 -25.63
CA LEU A 33 -20.93 -30.58 -26.35
C LEU A 33 -21.61 -29.28 -25.86
N THR A 34 -22.93 -29.32 -25.62
CA THR A 34 -23.66 -28.15 -25.10
C THR A 34 -23.27 -27.82 -23.68
N VAL A 35 -23.06 -28.79 -22.80
CA VAL A 35 -22.57 -28.58 -21.44
C VAL A 35 -21.13 -28.04 -21.45
N LEU A 36 -20.25 -28.59 -22.28
CA LEU A 36 -18.88 -28.09 -22.45
C LEU A 36 -18.87 -26.67 -23.02
N SER A 37 -19.71 -26.36 -24.00
CA SER A 37 -19.84 -25.01 -24.57
C SER A 37 -20.36 -24.01 -23.54
N CYS A 38 -21.33 -24.38 -22.68
CA CYS A 38 -21.78 -23.55 -21.56
C CYS A 38 -20.69 -23.38 -20.48
N TYR A 39 -19.86 -24.40 -20.22
CA TYR A 39 -18.75 -24.32 -19.28
C TYR A 39 -17.63 -23.42 -19.82
N VAL A 40 -17.29 -23.53 -21.11
CA VAL A 40 -16.27 -22.67 -21.75
C VAL A 40 -16.77 -21.22 -21.86
N ALA A 41 -18.04 -21.00 -22.19
CA ALA A 41 -18.62 -19.65 -22.26
C ALA A 41 -18.66 -18.95 -20.86
N ARG A 42 -18.77 -19.71 -19.77
CA ARG A 42 -18.78 -19.19 -18.41
C ARG A 42 -17.38 -18.88 -17.86
N ALA A 43 -16.33 -19.43 -18.48
CA ALA A 43 -14.93 -19.22 -18.06
C ALA A 43 -14.35 -17.88 -18.52
N ASP A 44 -15.02 -17.13 -19.39
CA ASP A 44 -14.50 -15.90 -20.00
C ASP A 44 -15.28 -14.63 -19.59
N GLU A 45 -16.17 -14.73 -18.61
CA GLU A 45 -16.85 -13.55 -18.08
C GLU A 45 -15.87 -12.82 -17.14
N LYS A 46 -15.18 -11.81 -17.70
CA LYS A 46 -14.24 -10.97 -16.93
C LYS A 46 -14.96 -10.35 -15.72
N ARG A 47 -14.55 -10.75 -14.53
CA ARG A 47 -15.07 -10.14 -13.30
C ARG A 47 -14.72 -8.66 -13.30
N LEU A 48 -15.70 -7.81 -13.03
CA LEU A 48 -15.51 -6.37 -12.87
C LEU A 48 -15.33 -6.03 -11.41
N MET A 49 -14.56 -4.97 -11.15
CA MET A 49 -14.35 -4.38 -9.84
C MET A 49 -14.44 -2.86 -9.92
N LYS A 50 -14.76 -2.20 -8.82
CA LYS A 50 -14.68 -0.74 -8.69
C LYS A 50 -13.25 -0.31 -8.47
N ALA A 51 -12.84 0.77 -9.17
CA ALA A 51 -11.54 1.40 -9.01
C ALA A 51 -11.61 2.89 -9.30
N VAL A 52 -10.61 3.63 -8.81
CA VAL A 52 -10.33 5.01 -9.21
C VAL A 52 -9.18 4.97 -10.21
N VAL A 53 -9.43 5.42 -11.42
CA VAL A 53 -8.53 5.25 -12.57
C VAL A 53 -8.15 6.60 -13.16
N ALA A 54 -6.89 6.77 -13.51
CA ALA A 54 -6.42 7.86 -14.36
C ALA A 54 -6.15 7.33 -15.78
N HIS A 55 -6.82 7.89 -16.78
CA HIS A 55 -6.60 7.60 -18.21
C HIS A 55 -5.59 8.54 -18.84
N ASP A 56 -5.35 9.69 -18.20
CA ASP A 56 -4.39 10.71 -18.60
C ASP A 56 -3.54 11.13 -17.40
N TYR A 57 -2.35 11.65 -17.64
CA TYR A 57 -1.58 12.33 -16.60
C TYR A 57 -2.15 13.72 -16.35
N GLY A 58 -2.13 14.16 -15.08
CA GLY A 58 -2.62 15.50 -14.73
C GLY A 58 -2.86 15.70 -13.24
N ALA A 59 -3.66 16.73 -12.94
CA ALA A 59 -4.15 17.00 -11.58
C ALA A 59 -5.21 15.96 -11.16
N PRO A 60 -5.64 15.93 -9.89
CA PRO A 60 -6.63 14.94 -9.40
C PRO A 60 -7.95 14.87 -10.20
N ASP A 61 -8.28 15.87 -10.99
CA ASP A 61 -9.49 15.89 -11.85
C ASP A 61 -9.46 14.84 -12.99
N VAL A 62 -8.31 14.28 -13.33
CA VAL A 62 -8.19 13.19 -14.31
C VAL A 62 -8.70 11.84 -13.78
N LEU A 63 -8.89 11.73 -12.47
CA LEU A 63 -9.35 10.52 -11.80
C LEU A 63 -10.83 10.25 -12.07
N LYS A 64 -11.15 8.99 -12.36
CA LYS A 64 -12.53 8.50 -12.58
C LYS A 64 -12.80 7.30 -11.70
N PHE A 65 -13.94 7.33 -11.00
CA PHE A 65 -14.44 6.17 -10.28
C PHE A 65 -15.30 5.31 -11.21
N GLU A 66 -14.81 4.15 -11.61
CA GLU A 66 -15.43 3.32 -12.66
C GLU A 66 -15.28 1.81 -12.41
N ASN A 67 -15.91 1.02 -13.28
CA ASN A 67 -15.73 -0.44 -13.30
C ASN A 67 -14.59 -0.79 -14.24
N VAL A 68 -13.65 -1.60 -13.75
CA VAL A 68 -12.54 -2.16 -14.54
C VAL A 68 -12.48 -3.67 -14.38
N THR A 69 -11.75 -4.34 -15.24
CA THR A 69 -11.52 -5.79 -15.10
C THR A 69 -10.71 -6.08 -13.84
N GLN A 70 -11.20 -6.99 -12.99
CA GLN A 70 -10.46 -7.49 -11.84
C GLN A 70 -9.18 -8.18 -12.32
N PRO A 71 -8.01 -7.89 -11.72
CA PRO A 71 -6.77 -8.53 -12.11
C PRO A 71 -6.74 -10.00 -11.65
N GLU A 72 -6.05 -10.84 -12.43
CA GLU A 72 -5.71 -12.21 -12.02
C GLU A 72 -4.25 -12.26 -11.57
N PRO A 73 -3.94 -12.92 -10.44
CA PRO A 73 -2.58 -12.99 -9.94
C PRO A 73 -1.73 -13.93 -10.81
N LYS A 74 -0.51 -13.50 -11.12
CA LYS A 74 0.51 -14.34 -11.74
C LYS A 74 0.99 -15.40 -10.74
N GLU A 75 1.86 -16.31 -11.20
CA GLU A 75 2.36 -17.40 -10.36
C GLU A 75 3.05 -16.91 -9.06
N ASP A 76 3.69 -15.75 -9.08
CA ASP A 76 4.43 -15.14 -7.99
C ASP A 76 3.69 -13.94 -7.34
N GLU A 77 2.37 -13.87 -7.54
CA GLU A 77 1.51 -12.81 -7.01
C GLU A 77 0.37 -13.39 -6.15
N ALA A 78 -0.10 -12.58 -5.23
CA ALA A 78 -1.34 -12.82 -4.50
C ALA A 78 -2.35 -11.73 -4.85
N LEU A 79 -3.61 -12.12 -5.06
CA LEU A 79 -4.73 -11.20 -5.20
C LEU A 79 -5.25 -10.85 -3.81
N VAL A 80 -5.22 -9.59 -3.48
CA VAL A 80 -5.73 -9.05 -2.21
C VAL A 80 -7.04 -8.32 -2.48
N ARG A 81 -8.10 -8.70 -1.77
CA ARG A 81 -9.33 -7.92 -1.67
C ARG A 81 -9.07 -6.78 -0.69
N VAL A 82 -9.03 -5.57 -1.19
CA VAL A 82 -8.70 -4.37 -0.42
C VAL A 82 -9.92 -3.94 0.40
N ILE A 83 -9.71 -3.74 1.70
CA ILE A 83 -10.73 -3.21 2.62
C ILE A 83 -10.55 -1.70 2.77
N ALA A 84 -9.30 -1.26 2.87
CA ALA A 84 -8.96 0.16 2.95
C ALA A 84 -7.61 0.44 2.26
N SER A 85 -7.46 1.66 1.78
CA SER A 85 -6.24 2.26 1.26
C SER A 85 -6.01 3.61 1.92
N SER A 86 -4.93 4.32 1.59
CA SER A 86 -4.74 5.68 2.06
C SER A 86 -4.08 6.56 1.01
N VAL A 87 -4.17 7.88 1.20
CA VAL A 87 -3.58 8.87 0.30
C VAL A 87 -2.16 9.22 0.75
N ASN A 88 -1.27 9.38 -0.21
CA ASN A 88 0.14 9.68 -0.01
C ASN A 88 0.64 10.75 -0.98
N PRO A 89 1.71 11.50 -0.64
CA PRO A 89 2.36 12.42 -1.59
C PRO A 89 2.89 11.74 -2.88
N ALA A 90 3.01 10.42 -2.89
CA ALA A 90 3.37 9.64 -4.07
C ALA A 90 2.24 9.59 -5.11
N ASP A 91 0.98 9.68 -4.70
CA ASP A 91 -0.17 9.60 -5.60
C ASP A 91 -0.19 10.78 -6.60
N PRO A 92 -0.15 12.07 -6.18
CA PRO A 92 -0.08 13.19 -7.13
C PRO A 92 1.23 13.19 -7.94
N LEU A 93 2.35 12.71 -7.40
CA LEU A 93 3.58 12.56 -8.17
C LEU A 93 3.41 11.55 -9.30
N THR A 94 2.72 10.44 -9.05
CA THR A 94 2.39 9.44 -10.07
C THR A 94 1.43 10.00 -11.11
N LEU A 95 0.36 10.68 -10.66
CA LEU A 95 -0.62 11.30 -11.54
C LEU A 95 -0.01 12.38 -12.44
N SER A 96 1.01 13.10 -11.97
CA SER A 96 1.71 14.11 -12.77
C SER A 96 2.44 13.55 -13.99
N GLY A 97 2.74 12.25 -14.02
CA GLY A 97 3.55 11.60 -15.05
C GLY A 97 5.05 11.97 -15.03
N LYS A 98 5.46 12.88 -14.14
CA LYS A 98 6.84 13.39 -14.07
C LYS A 98 7.90 12.29 -13.92
N TYR A 99 7.54 11.25 -13.17
CA TYR A 99 8.42 10.11 -12.88
C TYR A 99 7.94 8.81 -13.55
N ALA A 100 7.07 8.90 -14.56
CA ALA A 100 6.47 7.72 -15.18
C ALA A 100 7.49 6.72 -15.71
N LYS A 101 8.56 7.23 -16.34
CA LYS A 101 9.65 6.40 -16.88
C LYS A 101 10.47 5.74 -15.78
N GLU A 102 10.85 6.49 -14.75
CA GLU A 102 11.65 6.02 -13.62
C GLU A 102 10.89 5.01 -12.76
N TRP A 103 9.61 5.22 -12.58
CA TRP A 103 8.74 4.36 -11.76
C TRP A 103 8.06 3.26 -12.55
N GLY A 104 8.21 3.23 -13.88
CA GLY A 104 7.59 2.22 -14.74
C GLY A 104 6.06 2.26 -14.73
N THR A 105 5.46 3.44 -14.51
CA THR A 105 4.01 3.60 -14.50
C THR A 105 3.49 3.86 -15.90
N HIS A 106 2.33 3.26 -16.22
CA HIS A 106 1.71 3.36 -17.54
C HIS A 106 0.21 3.64 -17.39
N LEU A 107 -0.33 4.39 -18.34
CA LEU A 107 -1.76 4.65 -18.44
C LEU A 107 -2.51 3.50 -19.16
N PRO A 108 -3.74 3.17 -18.77
CA PRO A 108 -4.44 3.68 -17.59
C PRO A 108 -3.82 3.16 -16.29
N LEU A 109 -3.81 3.98 -15.24
CA LEU A 109 -3.24 3.60 -13.95
C LEU A 109 -4.27 3.75 -12.81
N ILE A 110 -4.11 2.94 -11.79
CA ILE A 110 -4.86 3.01 -10.54
C ILE A 110 -3.88 3.46 -9.45
N PRO A 111 -4.07 4.62 -8.81
CA PRO A 111 -3.21 5.07 -7.72
C PRO A 111 -3.37 4.23 -6.44
N GLY A 112 -2.73 4.67 -5.37
CA GLY A 112 -2.84 4.06 -4.03
C GLY A 112 -1.70 3.12 -3.72
N TYR A 113 -0.79 3.61 -2.89
CA TYR A 113 0.44 2.89 -2.49
C TYR A 113 0.33 2.24 -1.11
N ASP A 114 -0.80 2.38 -0.43
CA ASP A 114 -1.09 1.72 0.84
C ASP A 114 -2.29 0.81 0.69
N ILE A 115 -2.22 -0.40 1.22
CA ILE A 115 -3.36 -1.30 1.31
C ILE A 115 -3.45 -1.97 2.67
N ALA A 116 -4.68 -2.26 3.09
CA ALA A 116 -5.00 -3.26 4.09
C ALA A 116 -6.18 -4.08 3.57
N GLY A 117 -6.06 -5.41 3.58
CA GLY A 117 -7.04 -6.28 2.95
C GLY A 117 -6.87 -7.74 3.31
N ILE A 118 -7.57 -8.59 2.58
CA ILE A 118 -7.61 -10.04 2.78
C ILE A 118 -7.15 -10.73 1.50
N VAL A 119 -6.23 -11.67 1.62
CA VAL A 119 -5.77 -12.50 0.51
C VAL A 119 -6.94 -13.34 -0.02
N GLU A 120 -7.29 -13.16 -1.29
CA GLU A 120 -8.41 -13.87 -1.94
C GLU A 120 -7.91 -15.08 -2.73
N LYS A 121 -6.76 -14.95 -3.40
CA LYS A 121 -6.16 -15.99 -4.24
C LYS A 121 -4.64 -15.85 -4.25
N THR A 122 -3.92 -16.97 -4.38
CA THR A 122 -2.45 -16.96 -4.51
C THR A 122 -2.03 -17.68 -5.77
N GLY A 123 -0.97 -17.19 -6.41
CA GLY A 123 -0.28 -17.89 -7.47
C GLY A 123 0.52 -19.09 -6.94
N ALA A 124 0.93 -19.97 -7.85
CA ALA A 124 1.54 -21.26 -7.50
C ALA A 124 2.93 -21.14 -6.81
N LYS A 125 3.63 -20.00 -6.96
CA LYS A 125 4.95 -19.76 -6.36
C LYS A 125 4.87 -19.00 -5.03
N ILE A 126 3.67 -18.61 -4.58
CA ILE A 126 3.47 -17.98 -3.28
C ILE A 126 3.58 -19.02 -2.17
N THR A 127 4.39 -18.74 -1.16
CA THR A 127 4.72 -19.69 -0.08
C THR A 127 4.33 -19.22 1.31
N ARG A 128 4.30 -17.89 1.53
CA ARG A 128 4.06 -17.28 2.85
C ARG A 128 2.63 -16.77 3.06
N LEU A 129 1.89 -16.60 1.98
CA LEU A 129 0.52 -16.10 2.02
C LEU A 129 -0.47 -17.18 1.63
N LYS A 130 -1.63 -17.18 2.26
CA LYS A 130 -2.75 -18.07 1.93
C LYS A 130 -4.06 -17.30 1.91
N LYS A 131 -5.06 -17.83 1.20
CA LYS A 131 -6.41 -17.28 1.19
C LYS A 131 -6.94 -17.12 2.62
N GLY A 132 -7.51 -15.93 2.90
CA GLY A 132 -8.04 -15.55 4.20
C GLY A 132 -7.06 -14.78 5.08
N ASP A 133 -5.77 -14.72 4.74
CA ASP A 133 -4.82 -13.96 5.54
C ASP A 133 -5.14 -12.45 5.47
N ALA A 134 -5.21 -11.83 6.64
CA ALA A 134 -5.31 -10.38 6.76
C ALA A 134 -3.92 -9.75 6.62
N VAL A 135 -3.74 -8.93 5.60
CA VAL A 135 -2.46 -8.32 5.23
C VAL A 135 -2.55 -6.80 5.16
N TYR A 136 -1.40 -6.16 5.28
CA TYR A 136 -1.22 -4.75 4.97
C TYR A 136 0.11 -4.55 4.26
N GLY A 137 0.23 -3.52 3.44
CA GLY A 137 1.46 -3.36 2.67
C GLY A 137 1.46 -2.22 1.69
N TYR A 138 2.54 -2.20 0.91
CA TYR A 138 2.86 -1.17 -0.05
C TYR A 138 3.05 -1.80 -1.45
N PRO A 139 2.01 -1.84 -2.31
CA PRO A 139 2.16 -2.26 -3.69
C PRO A 139 3.09 -1.32 -4.46
N THR A 140 4.16 -1.85 -5.06
CA THR A 140 5.21 -1.07 -5.73
C THR A 140 4.69 -0.15 -6.84
N PHE A 141 3.69 -0.62 -7.58
CA PHE A 141 3.14 0.10 -8.74
C PHE A 141 1.78 0.74 -8.46
N GLY A 142 1.41 0.91 -7.19
CA GLY A 142 0.08 1.37 -6.80
C GLY A 142 -0.99 0.30 -6.98
N GLY A 143 -2.22 0.72 -7.30
CA GLY A 143 -3.37 -0.18 -7.46
C GLY A 143 -4.24 -0.30 -6.21
N GLY A 144 -3.86 0.35 -5.12
CA GLY A 144 -4.61 0.27 -3.86
C GLY A 144 -5.97 0.98 -3.88
N TRP A 145 -6.24 1.86 -4.85
CA TRP A 145 -7.54 2.52 -4.97
C TRP A 145 -8.51 1.69 -5.83
N ALA A 146 -8.59 0.40 -5.54
CA ALA A 146 -9.47 -0.57 -6.18
C ALA A 146 -9.91 -1.65 -5.20
N GLU A 147 -11.01 -2.36 -5.53
CA GLU A 147 -11.50 -3.47 -4.71
C GLU A 147 -10.51 -4.66 -4.62
N PHE A 148 -9.67 -4.82 -5.64
CA PHE A 148 -8.66 -5.88 -5.69
C PHE A 148 -7.36 -5.35 -6.28
N VAL A 149 -6.24 -5.85 -5.75
CA VAL A 149 -4.89 -5.57 -6.24
C VAL A 149 -4.02 -6.82 -6.18
N ASN A 150 -3.16 -7.01 -7.19
CA ASN A 150 -2.12 -8.03 -7.12
C ASN A 150 -0.90 -7.50 -6.38
N VAL A 151 -0.33 -8.30 -5.50
CA VAL A 151 0.87 -7.98 -4.73
C VAL A 151 1.89 -9.11 -4.77
N LYS A 152 3.15 -8.76 -4.63
CA LYS A 152 4.22 -9.72 -4.35
C LYS A 152 4.30 -9.99 -2.84
N GLU A 153 4.84 -11.18 -2.44
CA GLU A 153 4.98 -11.50 -1.02
C GLU A 153 5.82 -10.48 -0.23
N TRP A 154 6.81 -9.89 -0.88
CA TRP A 154 7.70 -8.91 -0.24
C TRP A 154 7.10 -7.51 -0.09
N GLU A 155 5.95 -7.25 -0.68
CA GLU A 155 5.22 -5.98 -0.59
C GLU A 155 4.26 -5.91 0.61
N VAL A 156 3.97 -7.06 1.24
CA VAL A 156 2.98 -7.16 2.32
C VAL A 156 3.51 -7.94 3.52
N ALA A 157 2.89 -7.66 4.67
CA ALA A 157 3.06 -8.43 5.90
C ALA A 157 1.69 -8.71 6.54
N ALA A 158 1.66 -9.55 7.57
CA ALA A 158 0.47 -9.76 8.37
C ALA A 158 0.02 -8.44 9.01
N LYS A 159 -1.26 -8.11 8.86
CA LYS A 159 -1.84 -6.90 9.45
C LYS A 159 -1.69 -6.91 10.99
N PRO A 160 -1.29 -5.80 11.63
CA PRO A 160 -1.29 -5.70 13.08
C PRO A 160 -2.65 -6.13 13.67
N LYS A 161 -2.64 -7.00 14.67
CA LYS A 161 -3.87 -7.56 15.27
C LYS A 161 -4.70 -6.52 15.99
N SER A 162 -4.04 -5.52 16.57
CA SER A 162 -4.64 -4.43 17.34
C SER A 162 -5.37 -3.40 16.47
N LEU A 163 -5.08 -3.33 15.15
CA LEU A 163 -5.65 -2.33 14.25
C LEU A 163 -6.86 -2.85 13.47
N THR A 164 -7.80 -1.95 13.19
CA THR A 164 -8.79 -2.08 12.11
C THR A 164 -8.09 -2.06 10.75
N PHE A 165 -8.78 -2.43 9.66
CA PHE A 165 -8.20 -2.31 8.32
C PHE A 165 -7.98 -0.86 7.91
N ALA A 166 -8.87 0.05 8.30
CA ALA A 166 -8.70 1.48 8.06
C ALA A 166 -7.44 2.04 8.74
N GLU A 167 -7.19 1.69 10.00
CA GLU A 167 -5.96 2.08 10.71
C GLU A 167 -4.72 1.43 10.09
N ALA A 168 -4.81 0.15 9.71
CA ALA A 168 -3.71 -0.57 9.10
C ALA A 168 -3.31 0.00 7.72
N ALA A 169 -4.29 0.45 6.92
CA ALA A 169 -4.04 1.11 5.64
C ALA A 169 -3.32 2.47 5.78
N ALA A 170 -3.36 3.10 6.95
CA ALA A 170 -2.65 4.36 7.20
C ALA A 170 -1.14 4.17 7.48
N VAL A 171 -0.65 2.92 7.56
CA VAL A 171 0.69 2.61 8.06
C VAL A 171 1.75 2.47 6.97
N PRO A 172 1.60 1.65 5.91
CA PRO A 172 2.72 1.07 5.18
C PRO A 172 3.73 2.08 4.64
N LEU A 173 3.35 2.93 3.71
CA LEU A 173 4.28 3.85 3.06
C LEU A 173 4.92 4.81 4.06
N CYS A 174 4.13 5.46 4.91
CA CYS A 174 4.63 6.47 5.84
C CYS A 174 5.51 5.86 6.95
N ALA A 175 5.11 4.71 7.50
CA ALA A 175 5.90 4.05 8.54
C ALA A 175 7.18 3.42 7.98
N LEU A 176 7.12 2.81 6.77
CA LEU A 176 8.32 2.34 6.06
C LEU A 176 9.28 3.50 5.77
N THR A 177 8.77 4.64 5.29
CA THR A 177 9.59 5.83 5.06
C THR A 177 10.32 6.27 6.32
N ALA A 178 9.59 6.39 7.43
CA ALA A 178 10.18 6.76 8.72
C ALA A 178 11.19 5.72 9.23
N TRP A 179 10.83 4.43 9.13
CA TRP A 179 11.69 3.32 9.55
C TRP A 179 12.98 3.26 8.73
N GLN A 180 12.87 3.25 7.42
CA GLN A 180 14.03 3.17 6.53
C GLN A 180 14.92 4.41 6.63
N SER A 181 14.35 5.59 6.88
CA SER A 181 15.13 6.81 7.12
C SER A 181 15.92 6.74 8.43
N LEU A 182 15.26 6.38 9.52
CA LEU A 182 15.86 6.49 10.86
C LEU A 182 16.61 5.22 11.27
N VAL A 183 16.04 4.03 10.97
CA VAL A 183 16.63 2.76 11.42
C VAL A 183 17.62 2.22 10.41
N THR A 184 17.22 2.15 9.13
CA THR A 184 18.04 1.52 8.08
C THR A 184 19.12 2.46 7.56
N THR A 185 18.82 3.76 7.39
CA THR A 185 19.75 4.73 6.79
C THR A 185 20.55 5.49 7.84
N ALA A 186 19.87 6.09 8.83
CA ALA A 186 20.54 6.86 9.87
C ALA A 186 21.10 6.00 11.00
N HIS A 187 20.71 4.72 11.09
CA HIS A 187 21.16 3.78 12.13
C HIS A 187 21.03 4.34 13.55
N ILE A 188 19.91 5.03 13.85
CA ILE A 188 19.72 5.66 15.15
C ILE A 188 19.82 4.66 16.30
N GLN A 189 20.49 5.07 17.38
CA GLN A 189 20.73 4.28 18.58
C GLN A 189 20.04 4.89 19.81
N ASP A 190 19.97 4.12 20.89
CA ASP A 190 19.53 4.60 22.19
C ASP A 190 20.30 5.86 22.63
N ARG A 191 19.60 6.81 23.25
CA ARG A 191 20.10 8.10 23.75
C ARG A 191 20.60 9.10 22.71
N GLN A 192 20.56 8.77 21.42
CA GLN A 192 20.83 9.76 20.37
C GLN A 192 19.71 10.79 20.28
N THR A 193 20.05 11.99 19.80
CA THR A 193 19.08 13.07 19.58
C THR A 193 18.72 13.13 18.10
N VAL A 194 17.42 13.06 17.81
CA VAL A 194 16.87 13.11 16.44
C VAL A 194 15.99 14.34 16.28
N LEU A 195 16.24 15.14 15.24
CA LEU A 195 15.34 16.20 14.81
C LEU A 195 14.44 15.70 13.69
N VAL A 196 13.14 15.81 13.88
CA VAL A 196 12.12 15.45 12.88
C VAL A 196 11.37 16.70 12.44
N HIS A 197 11.57 17.14 11.20
CA HIS A 197 10.76 18.19 10.61
C HIS A 197 9.37 17.68 10.20
N GLY A 198 8.36 18.56 10.27
CA GLY A 198 6.99 18.18 9.92
C GLY A 198 6.43 17.02 10.77
N GLY A 199 6.74 16.99 12.06
CA GLY A 199 6.43 15.90 12.98
C GLY A 199 4.94 15.55 13.12
N SER A 200 4.01 16.42 12.70
CA SER A 200 2.56 16.18 12.73
C SER A 200 2.00 15.52 11.46
N GLY A 201 2.79 15.44 10.39
CA GLY A 201 2.37 14.84 9.12
C GLY A 201 2.42 13.32 9.13
N GLY A 202 2.10 12.71 7.98
CA GLY A 202 2.05 11.24 7.84
C GLY A 202 3.36 10.57 8.24
N VAL A 203 4.48 10.91 7.59
CA VAL A 203 5.81 10.34 7.91
C VAL A 203 6.31 10.81 9.26
N GLY A 204 6.19 12.12 9.56
CA GLY A 204 6.70 12.71 10.78
C GLY A 204 6.10 12.09 12.04
N SER A 205 4.80 11.81 12.05
CA SER A 205 4.13 11.19 13.20
C SER A 205 4.64 9.77 13.51
N PHE A 206 4.98 8.99 12.49
CA PHE A 206 5.66 7.70 12.68
C PHE A 206 7.12 7.89 13.09
N ALA A 207 7.83 8.84 12.49
CA ALA A 207 9.24 9.07 12.78
C ALA A 207 9.47 9.45 14.26
N VAL A 208 8.64 10.34 14.82
CA VAL A 208 8.67 10.68 16.26
C VAL A 208 8.50 9.43 17.10
N GLN A 209 7.47 8.61 16.85
CA GLN A 209 7.17 7.43 17.64
C GLN A 209 8.23 6.32 17.46
N ILE A 210 8.73 6.09 16.23
CA ILE A 210 9.80 5.11 15.95
C ILE A 210 11.08 5.51 16.69
N ALA A 211 11.49 6.78 16.59
CA ALA A 211 12.67 7.28 17.31
C ALA A 211 12.53 7.11 18.82
N LYS A 212 11.36 7.41 19.38
CA LYS A 212 11.08 7.16 20.82
C LYS A 212 11.12 5.68 21.17
N ALA A 213 10.53 4.81 20.35
CA ALA A 213 10.56 3.36 20.57
C ALA A 213 11.98 2.77 20.50
N ARG A 214 12.92 3.48 19.84
CA ARG A 214 14.36 3.16 19.77
C ARG A 214 15.18 3.79 20.89
N GLY A 215 14.55 4.51 21.84
CA GLY A 215 15.22 5.15 22.98
C GLY A 215 15.84 6.51 22.69
N ALA A 216 15.60 7.08 21.50
CA ALA A 216 16.15 8.38 21.14
C ALA A 216 15.45 9.54 21.88
N ARG A 217 16.19 10.64 22.08
CA ARG A 217 15.63 11.95 22.40
C ARG A 217 15.12 12.57 21.11
N VAL A 218 13.86 13.00 21.08
CA VAL A 218 13.20 13.52 19.88
C VAL A 218 12.88 14.99 20.00
N ILE A 219 13.40 15.77 19.07
CA ILE A 219 13.02 17.16 18.82
C ILE A 219 12.17 17.13 17.55
N ALA A 220 10.98 17.75 17.57
CA ALA A 220 10.12 17.76 16.39
C ALA A 220 9.55 19.15 16.10
N THR A 221 9.44 19.50 14.80
CA THR A 221 8.85 20.77 14.38
C THR A 221 7.43 20.57 13.83
N ALA A 222 6.52 21.47 14.19
CA ALA A 222 5.18 21.58 13.61
C ALA A 222 4.65 23.01 13.79
N SER A 223 3.48 23.31 13.20
CA SER A 223 2.78 24.58 13.45
C SER A 223 2.21 24.66 14.86
N THR A 224 1.82 25.89 15.28
CA THR A 224 1.25 26.18 16.61
C THR A 224 0.15 25.20 17.02
N ALA A 225 -0.79 24.90 16.11
CA ALA A 225 -1.92 24.01 16.39
C ALA A 225 -1.53 22.54 16.67
N ASN A 226 -0.28 22.16 16.40
CA ASN A 226 0.20 20.77 16.51
C ASN A 226 1.23 20.57 17.64
N GLN A 227 1.49 21.57 18.48
CA GLN A 227 2.51 21.46 19.53
C GLN A 227 2.17 20.41 20.58
N ASP A 228 0.94 20.40 21.10
CA ASP A 228 0.52 19.40 22.07
C ASP A 228 0.41 17.99 21.45
N PHE A 229 0.06 17.92 20.17
CA PHE A 229 0.07 16.68 19.44
C PHE A 229 1.46 16.07 19.32
N LEU A 230 2.51 16.86 19.04
CA LEU A 230 3.89 16.38 19.04
C LEU A 230 4.30 15.78 20.40
N LYS A 231 3.91 16.43 21.52
CA LYS A 231 4.16 15.91 22.87
C LYS A 231 3.44 14.58 23.11
N GLN A 232 2.18 14.47 22.65
CA GLN A 232 1.40 13.22 22.74
C GLN A 232 2.04 12.07 21.94
N LEU A 233 2.70 12.37 20.80
CA LEU A 233 3.47 11.41 20.02
C LEU A 233 4.77 10.98 20.70
N GLY A 234 5.19 11.69 21.75
CA GLY A 234 6.39 11.42 22.52
C GLY A 234 7.60 12.30 22.17
N ALA A 235 7.41 13.42 21.45
CA ALA A 235 8.50 14.38 21.27
C ALA A 235 8.92 14.98 22.61
N ASP A 236 10.23 14.94 22.92
CA ASP A 236 10.80 15.54 24.13
C ASP A 236 10.80 17.06 24.04
N VAL A 237 10.97 17.58 22.81
CA VAL A 237 10.90 19.01 22.51
C VAL A 237 10.03 19.22 21.27
N ALA A 238 9.00 20.02 21.42
CA ALA A 238 8.14 20.46 20.32
C ALA A 238 8.47 21.92 19.96
N ILE A 239 8.81 22.15 18.69
CA ILE A 239 9.19 23.48 18.18
C ILE A 239 8.09 23.99 17.26
N ASP A 240 7.53 25.14 17.59
CA ASP A 240 6.62 25.89 16.72
C ASP A 240 7.44 26.67 15.68
N TYR A 241 7.56 26.12 14.47
CA TYR A 241 8.35 26.73 13.40
C TYR A 241 7.80 28.08 12.92
N THR A 242 6.55 28.42 13.29
CA THR A 242 5.93 29.71 12.93
C THR A 242 6.39 30.84 13.87
N LYS A 243 7.01 30.50 15.03
CA LYS A 243 7.40 31.45 16.07
C LYS A 243 8.87 31.39 16.42
N THR A 244 9.48 30.21 16.27
CA THR A 244 10.86 29.97 16.75
C THR A 244 11.65 29.30 15.65
N LYS A 245 12.83 29.80 15.37
CA LYS A 245 13.78 29.14 14.49
C LYS A 245 14.27 27.87 15.18
N PHE A 246 14.17 26.74 14.50
CA PHE A 246 14.54 25.46 15.11
C PHE A 246 16.01 25.38 15.50
N GLU A 247 16.90 26.15 14.83
CA GLU A 247 18.33 26.24 15.13
C GLU A 247 18.63 26.97 16.45
N GLU A 248 17.68 27.67 17.01
CA GLU A 248 17.85 28.27 18.34
C GLU A 248 17.70 27.24 19.47
N VAL A 249 16.97 26.13 19.17
CA VAL A 249 16.60 25.09 20.14
C VAL A 249 17.34 23.78 19.89
N ALA A 250 17.38 23.33 18.64
CA ALA A 250 18.07 22.10 18.24
C ALA A 250 19.56 22.38 18.05
N LYS A 251 20.40 21.65 18.80
CA LYS A 251 21.87 21.74 18.72
C LYS A 251 22.47 20.34 18.80
N ASP A 252 23.52 20.12 18.03
CA ASP A 252 24.35 18.92 18.10
C ASP A 252 23.52 17.61 17.99
N VAL A 253 22.50 17.61 17.11
CA VAL A 253 21.67 16.43 16.90
C VAL A 253 22.43 15.35 16.13
N ASP A 254 22.14 14.08 16.41
CA ASP A 254 22.76 12.93 15.75
C ASP A 254 22.22 12.72 14.34
N ALA A 255 20.90 12.93 14.17
CA ALA A 255 20.23 12.75 12.90
C ALA A 255 19.12 13.79 12.70
N VAL A 256 18.92 14.17 11.44
CA VAL A 256 17.78 14.98 10.99
C VAL A 256 16.99 14.16 9.97
N LEU A 257 15.66 14.11 10.13
CA LEU A 257 14.73 13.68 9.09
C LEU A 257 14.03 14.90 8.51
N ASP A 258 14.25 15.14 7.21
CA ASP A 258 13.70 16.29 6.50
C ASP A 258 12.74 15.90 5.37
N PRO A 259 11.41 15.96 5.60
CA PRO A 259 10.37 15.84 4.56
C PRO A 259 9.97 17.19 3.95
N VAL A 260 10.65 18.30 4.27
CA VAL A 260 10.29 19.67 3.91
C VAL A 260 11.16 20.22 2.77
N GLY A 261 12.48 20.04 2.86
CA GLY A 261 13.44 20.51 1.86
C GLY A 261 13.72 22.01 1.87
N LYS A 262 14.26 22.51 0.76
CA LYS A 262 14.56 23.94 0.54
C LYS A 262 15.37 24.54 1.68
N GLU A 263 14.93 25.70 2.21
CA GLU A 263 15.61 26.40 3.33
C GLU A 263 15.66 25.56 4.60
N THR A 264 14.65 24.73 4.88
CA THR A 264 14.66 23.86 6.06
C THR A 264 15.82 22.88 5.99
N LEU A 265 16.03 22.24 4.83
CA LEU A 265 17.17 21.34 4.62
C LEU A 265 18.50 22.08 4.77
N ALA A 266 18.64 23.25 4.13
CA ALA A 266 19.90 24.03 4.17
C ALA A 266 20.28 24.45 5.59
N ARG A 267 19.31 24.88 6.39
CA ARG A 267 19.49 25.29 7.79
C ARG A 267 19.71 24.09 8.72
N SER A 268 19.26 22.90 8.32
CA SER A 268 19.41 21.67 9.12
C SER A 268 20.86 21.23 9.25
N TYR A 269 21.74 21.57 8.29
CA TYR A 269 23.17 21.24 8.39
C TYR A 269 23.85 21.90 9.61
N ASP A 270 23.37 23.08 10.05
CA ASP A 270 23.98 23.85 11.13
C ASP A 270 23.64 23.29 12.53
N VAL A 271 22.69 22.39 12.64
CA VAL A 271 22.28 21.81 13.94
C VAL A 271 22.77 20.38 14.14
N VAL A 272 23.36 19.77 13.10
CA VAL A 272 23.88 18.39 13.16
C VAL A 272 25.29 18.37 13.67
N LYS A 273 25.61 17.51 14.63
CA LYS A 273 26.98 17.32 15.13
C LYS A 273 27.91 16.70 14.07
N LYS A 274 29.21 16.89 14.15
CA LYS A 274 30.18 16.21 13.28
C LYS A 274 29.98 14.71 13.31
N GLY A 275 29.97 14.08 12.12
CA GLY A 275 29.69 12.66 11.94
C GLY A 275 28.20 12.30 12.03
N GLY A 276 27.31 13.26 12.27
CA GLY A 276 25.87 13.05 12.22
C GLY A 276 25.34 13.01 10.78
N ILE A 277 24.04 12.75 10.63
CA ILE A 277 23.43 12.51 9.32
C ILE A 277 22.19 13.36 9.08
N VAL A 278 22.01 13.83 7.84
CA VAL A 278 20.79 14.44 7.35
C VAL A 278 20.15 13.50 6.33
N VAL A 279 18.94 13.04 6.60
CA VAL A 279 18.14 12.22 5.66
C VAL A 279 17.00 13.07 5.12
N SER A 280 17.02 13.35 3.82
CA SER A 280 15.93 14.11 3.17
C SER A 280 15.08 13.21 2.27
N LEU A 281 13.77 13.46 2.29
CA LEU A 281 12.77 12.73 1.50
C LEU A 281 12.42 13.45 0.19
N VAL A 282 12.83 14.71 0.04
CA VAL A 282 12.35 15.59 -1.05
C VAL A 282 13.47 16.21 -1.87
N ALA A 283 14.72 16.10 -1.40
CA ALA A 283 15.88 16.65 -2.09
C ALA A 283 17.14 15.82 -1.81
N ARG A 284 18.13 15.93 -2.66
CA ARG A 284 19.48 15.43 -2.35
C ARG A 284 20.20 16.45 -1.46
N PRO A 285 20.74 16.03 -0.29
CA PRO A 285 21.61 16.89 0.50
C PRO A 285 22.82 17.39 -0.31
N ASP A 286 23.22 18.63 -0.08
CA ASP A 286 24.34 19.26 -0.78
C ASP A 286 25.67 18.67 -0.31
N VAL A 287 26.40 18.03 -1.21
CA VAL A 287 27.65 17.32 -0.90
C VAL A 287 28.72 18.28 -0.38
N ALA A 288 28.86 19.49 -0.92
CA ALA A 288 29.86 20.46 -0.50
C ALA A 288 29.57 20.97 0.94
N GLU A 289 28.30 21.20 1.27
CA GLU A 289 27.90 21.59 2.61
C GLU A 289 28.08 20.44 3.64
N LEU A 290 27.85 19.18 3.21
CA LEU A 290 28.11 18.01 4.06
C LEU A 290 29.60 17.86 4.36
N GLU A 291 30.45 17.91 3.34
CA GLU A 291 31.91 17.78 3.47
C GLU A 291 32.48 18.90 4.36
N LYS A 292 32.08 20.15 4.13
CA LYS A 292 32.51 21.32 4.90
C LYS A 292 32.25 21.18 6.40
N ARG A 293 31.17 20.49 6.78
CA ARG A 293 30.75 20.29 8.19
C ARG A 293 31.11 18.90 8.73
N ALA A 294 31.73 18.05 7.92
CA ALA A 294 31.98 16.64 8.25
C ALA A 294 30.69 15.88 8.65
N LEU A 295 29.65 16.01 7.82
CA LEU A 295 28.35 15.36 7.99
C LEU A 295 28.18 14.24 6.96
N HIS A 296 27.25 13.35 7.27
CA HIS A 296 26.66 12.40 6.31
C HIS A 296 25.34 12.94 5.77
N GLY A 297 24.99 12.52 4.55
CA GLY A 297 23.71 12.87 3.94
C GLY A 297 23.15 11.74 3.09
N ALA A 298 21.86 11.58 3.13
CA ALA A 298 21.15 10.61 2.31
C ALA A 298 19.85 11.21 1.74
N SER A 299 19.57 10.92 0.46
CA SER A 299 18.24 11.06 -0.10
C SER A 299 17.57 9.69 -0.04
N MET A 300 16.44 9.59 0.63
CA MET A 300 15.77 8.33 0.88
C MET A 300 14.53 8.19 0.00
N TRP A 301 14.44 7.05 -0.68
CA TRP A 301 13.24 6.60 -1.38
C TRP A 301 12.76 5.32 -0.72
N VAL A 302 11.51 5.33 -0.27
CA VAL A 302 10.91 4.18 0.38
C VAL A 302 10.72 3.03 -0.62
N HIS A 303 10.95 1.83 -0.14
CA HIS A 303 10.65 0.60 -0.86
C HIS A 303 9.87 -0.37 0.04
N PRO A 304 8.98 -1.18 -0.53
CA PRO A 304 8.28 -2.19 0.26
C PRO A 304 9.27 -3.20 0.83
N ASN A 305 9.02 -3.61 2.09
CA ASN A 305 9.85 -4.58 2.79
C ASN A 305 9.02 -5.30 3.84
N THR A 306 8.80 -6.60 3.67
CA THR A 306 8.04 -7.42 4.63
C THR A 306 8.67 -7.46 6.01
N GLY A 307 10.01 -7.49 6.10
CA GLY A 307 10.71 -7.51 7.39
C GLY A 307 10.46 -6.24 8.18
N ASP A 308 10.62 -5.08 7.55
CA ASP A 308 10.36 -3.77 8.16
C ASP A 308 8.88 -3.67 8.58
N LEU A 309 7.95 -4.06 7.70
CA LEU A 309 6.51 -4.08 8.02
C LEU A 309 6.23 -5.00 9.23
N THR A 310 6.86 -6.17 9.31
CA THR A 310 6.68 -7.10 10.43
C THR A 310 7.16 -6.49 11.75
N GLU A 311 8.30 -5.79 11.77
CA GLU A 311 8.78 -5.10 12.95
C GLU A 311 7.89 -3.90 13.33
N ILE A 312 7.42 -3.15 12.35
CA ILE A 312 6.45 -2.06 12.58
C ILE A 312 5.16 -2.63 13.17
N ALA A 313 4.63 -3.74 12.64
CA ALA A 313 3.45 -4.41 13.19
C ALA A 313 3.65 -4.85 14.64
N ARG A 314 4.82 -5.40 14.97
CA ARG A 314 5.16 -5.79 16.34
C ARG A 314 5.17 -4.59 17.30
N LEU A 315 5.71 -3.46 16.87
CA LEU A 315 5.70 -2.24 17.68
C LEU A 315 4.29 -1.65 17.86
N ILE A 316 3.46 -1.76 16.83
CA ILE A 316 2.05 -1.35 16.89
C ILE A 316 1.27 -2.23 17.87
N ASP A 317 1.39 -3.55 17.76
CA ASP A 317 0.70 -4.50 18.65
C ASP A 317 1.18 -4.40 20.11
N ALA A 318 2.44 -3.96 20.30
CA ALA A 318 2.99 -3.62 21.63
C ALA A 318 2.56 -2.22 22.14
N GLY A 319 1.76 -1.48 21.39
CA GLY A 319 1.29 -0.13 21.75
C GLY A 319 2.38 0.95 21.75
N LYS A 320 3.54 0.68 21.11
CA LYS A 320 4.66 1.64 21.01
C LYS A 320 4.48 2.65 19.88
N ILE A 321 3.73 2.29 18.86
CA ILE A 321 3.45 3.11 17.68
C ILE A 321 1.94 3.03 17.40
N LYS A 322 1.32 4.15 17.03
CA LYS A 322 -0.07 4.23 16.62
C LYS A 322 -0.20 5.01 15.32
N PRO A 323 -0.92 4.51 14.31
CA PRO A 323 -1.27 5.32 13.15
C PRO A 323 -2.23 6.45 13.57
N ILE A 324 -2.09 7.59 12.92
CA ILE A 324 -2.97 8.74 13.13
C ILE A 324 -3.86 8.87 11.89
N VAL A 325 -5.10 8.45 12.01
CA VAL A 325 -6.12 8.59 10.97
C VAL A 325 -6.97 9.81 11.28
N THR A 326 -6.91 10.80 10.40
CA THR A 326 -7.67 12.06 10.58
C THR A 326 -9.07 11.93 9.99
N GLN A 327 -9.19 11.22 8.88
CA GLN A 327 -10.45 11.07 8.16
C GLN A 327 -10.47 9.73 7.42
N VAL A 328 -11.69 9.16 7.30
CA VAL A 328 -11.97 7.99 6.47
C VAL A 328 -13.07 8.37 5.49
N LEU A 329 -12.77 8.34 4.21
CA LEU A 329 -13.68 8.65 3.11
C LEU A 329 -13.99 7.39 2.30
N PRO A 330 -15.14 7.27 1.63
CA PRO A 330 -15.38 6.18 0.68
C PRO A 330 -14.45 6.33 -0.55
N LEU A 331 -14.15 5.21 -1.22
CA LEU A 331 -13.30 5.21 -2.43
C LEU A 331 -13.80 6.18 -3.51
N SER A 332 -15.11 6.35 -3.64
CA SER A 332 -15.72 7.31 -4.59
C SER A 332 -15.34 8.77 -4.34
N GLU A 333 -14.82 9.10 -3.15
CA GLU A 333 -14.37 10.43 -2.78
C GLU A 333 -12.83 10.58 -2.84
N ALA A 334 -12.14 9.71 -3.57
CA ALA A 334 -10.67 9.73 -3.68
C ALA A 334 -10.13 11.08 -4.19
N ILE A 335 -10.81 11.74 -5.12
CA ILE A 335 -10.43 13.09 -5.59
C ILE A 335 -10.43 14.11 -4.44
N THR A 336 -11.47 14.08 -3.59
CA THR A 336 -11.57 14.95 -2.41
C THR A 336 -10.45 14.65 -1.42
N ALA A 337 -10.17 13.38 -1.17
CA ALA A 337 -9.10 12.93 -0.30
C ALA A 337 -7.71 13.38 -0.80
N GLU A 338 -7.47 13.25 -2.11
CA GLU A 338 -6.23 13.68 -2.76
C GLU A 338 -6.00 15.18 -2.62
N ARG A 339 -7.00 16.00 -2.98
CA ARG A 339 -6.94 17.45 -2.83
C ARG A 339 -6.68 17.89 -1.39
N GLN A 340 -7.24 17.18 -0.41
CA GLN A 340 -6.98 17.45 1.01
C GLN A 340 -5.52 17.15 1.37
N ALA A 341 -4.95 16.06 0.86
CA ALA A 341 -3.56 15.70 1.10
C ALA A 341 -2.58 16.70 0.46
N GLU A 342 -2.88 17.25 -0.72
CA GLU A 342 -2.08 18.27 -1.41
C GLU A 342 -1.97 19.58 -0.62
N THR A 343 -2.84 19.86 0.34
CA THR A 343 -2.72 21.07 1.19
C THR A 343 -1.48 21.08 2.07
N HIS A 344 -0.82 19.94 2.27
CA HIS A 344 0.31 19.70 3.19
C HIS A 344 0.04 20.10 4.65
N HIS A 345 -1.23 20.27 5.03
CA HIS A 345 -1.65 20.62 6.40
C HIS A 345 -2.38 19.47 7.11
N THR A 346 -2.43 18.30 6.51
CA THR A 346 -3.08 17.12 7.10
C THR A 346 -2.28 16.61 8.29
N ARG A 347 -2.95 16.46 9.43
CA ARG A 347 -2.39 15.76 10.59
C ARG A 347 -2.53 14.24 10.38
N GLY A 348 -1.41 13.50 10.35
CA GLY A 348 -1.45 12.06 10.08
C GLY A 348 -1.93 11.73 8.65
N LYS A 349 -2.94 10.86 8.52
CA LYS A 349 -3.35 10.24 7.24
C LYS A 349 -4.84 10.37 6.94
N VAL A 350 -5.17 10.52 5.66
CA VAL A 350 -6.52 10.34 5.09
C VAL A 350 -6.60 8.92 4.51
N VAL A 351 -7.65 8.20 4.88
CA VAL A 351 -7.88 6.81 4.50
C VAL A 351 -9.09 6.71 3.56
N LEU A 352 -9.00 5.85 2.57
CA LEU A 352 -10.10 5.49 1.68
C LEU A 352 -10.65 4.12 2.09
N ARG A 353 -11.92 4.08 2.49
CA ARG A 353 -12.65 2.84 2.73
C ARG A 353 -13.16 2.30 1.40
N ILE A 354 -12.80 1.06 1.10
CA ILE A 354 -13.12 0.39 -0.17
C ILE A 354 -14.21 -0.65 0.04
N ALA A 355 -14.14 -1.38 1.16
CA ALA A 355 -15.16 -2.36 1.56
C ALA A 355 -15.46 -2.26 3.06
N ASP A 356 -16.52 -2.90 3.48
CA ASP A 356 -16.85 -3.01 4.89
C ASP A 356 -15.85 -3.90 5.63
N GLU A 357 -15.57 -3.53 6.88
CA GLU A 357 -14.73 -4.34 7.78
C GLU A 357 -15.37 -5.72 7.97
N PRO A 358 -14.62 -6.81 7.81
CA PRO A 358 -15.16 -8.14 8.11
C PRO A 358 -15.47 -8.25 9.60
N LYS A 359 -16.55 -8.97 9.93
CA LYS A 359 -16.88 -9.23 11.34
C LYS A 359 -15.72 -9.99 11.99
N ARG A 360 -15.33 -9.59 13.22
CA ARG A 360 -14.20 -10.20 13.96
C ARG A 360 -14.30 -11.71 14.13
N SER A 361 -15.51 -12.29 14.03
CA SER A 361 -15.73 -13.73 14.05
C SER A 361 -15.24 -14.48 12.81
N ASN A 362 -14.85 -13.78 11.75
CA ASN A 362 -14.46 -14.35 10.45
C ASN A 362 -12.96 -14.13 10.14
N LEU A 363 -12.17 -13.65 11.08
CA LEU A 363 -10.73 -13.51 11.10
C LEU A 363 -10.13 -14.39 12.18
#